data_71ece37f5cc8fa1a79cedb90c1cc47f3
#
_entry.id   71ece37f5cc8fa1a79cedb90c1cc47f3
#
_cell.length_a   1.000
_cell.length_b   1.000
_cell.length_c   1.000
_cell.angle_alpha   90.00
_cell.angle_beta   90.00
_cell.angle_gamma   90.00
#
_symmetry.space_group_name_H-M   'P 1'
#
loop_
_entity.id
_entity.type
_entity.pdbx_description
1 polymer ?
#
loop_
_entity_poly.entity_id
_entity_poly.type
_entity_poly.pdbx_seq_one_letter_code
_entity_poly.pdbx_strand_id
1 'polypeptide(L)' 'MKNKYFVYEIGVYNKYVREKIRAGEEPPVALSAAWESTTLFELNALNEEHAGALAEVNWPKVQGFVIDGIIKIGEK' A
#
# COMPACT_ATOMS: atom_id res chain seq x y z
N MET A 1 -19.48 -18.47 -15.58
CA MET A 1 -18.17 -18.05 -16.08
C MET A 1 -17.33 -17.50 -14.95
N LYS A 2 -16.08 -17.89 -14.90
CA LYS A 2 -15.19 -17.43 -13.84
C LYS A 2 -14.57 -16.08 -14.17
N ASN A 3 -14.50 -15.21 -13.18
CA ASN A 3 -13.80 -13.95 -13.33
C ASN A 3 -12.29 -14.21 -13.37
N LYS A 4 -11.61 -13.48 -14.22
CA LYS A 4 -10.16 -13.59 -14.33
C LYS A 4 -9.50 -12.57 -13.41
N TYR A 5 -8.63 -13.04 -12.55
CA TYR A 5 -7.87 -12.17 -11.67
C TYR A 5 -6.50 -11.88 -12.25
N PHE A 6 -6.03 -10.68 -11.97
CA PHE A 6 -4.68 -10.25 -12.31
C PHE A 6 -3.91 -9.98 -11.04
N VAL A 7 -2.59 -10.06 -11.13
CA VAL A 7 -1.73 -9.74 -10.01
C VAL A 7 -1.30 -8.29 -10.15
N TYR A 8 -1.50 -7.52 -9.09
CA TYR A 8 -1.09 -6.11 -9.01
C TYR A 8 -0.04 -5.92 -7.95
N GLU A 9 0.94 -5.10 -8.27
CA GLU A 9 1.96 -4.69 -7.30
C GLU A 9 1.54 -3.33 -6.76
N ILE A 10 1.43 -3.23 -5.43
CA ILE A 10 0.95 -2.04 -4.75
C ILE A 10 2.10 -1.46 -3.95
N GLY A 11 2.47 -0.22 -4.23
CA GLY A 11 3.46 0.51 -3.44
C GLY A 11 2.77 1.27 -2.32
N VAL A 12 3.22 1.07 -1.09
CA VAL A 12 2.60 1.67 0.10
C VAL A 12 3.67 2.21 1.03
N TYR A 13 3.47 3.42 1.53
CA TYR A 13 4.26 3.93 2.65
C TYR A 13 3.33 4.61 3.64
N ASN A 14 3.85 4.99 4.80
CA ASN A 14 3.04 5.71 5.78
C ASN A 14 3.60 7.12 5.94
N LYS A 15 2.79 8.13 5.65
CA LYS A 15 3.24 9.51 5.68
C LYS A 15 3.55 10.02 7.08
N TYR A 16 2.86 9.52 8.11
CA TYR A 16 3.13 9.93 9.48
C TYR A 16 4.48 9.40 9.95
N VAL A 17 4.78 8.15 9.60
CA VAL A 17 6.09 7.56 9.90
C VAL A 17 7.18 8.34 9.17
N ARG A 18 6.97 8.62 7.89
CA ARG A 18 7.95 9.35 7.08
C ARG A 18 8.24 10.73 7.64
N GLU A 19 7.21 11.47 8.04
CA GLU A 19 7.37 12.79 8.63
C GLU A 19 8.17 12.72 9.93
N LYS A 20 7.85 11.77 10.81
CA LYS A 20 8.54 11.62 12.08
C LYS A 20 10.01 11.25 11.90
N ILE A 21 10.30 10.29 11.05
CA ILE A 21 11.68 9.86 10.78
C ILE A 21 12.49 11.01 10.19
N ARG A 22 11.93 11.76 9.23
CA ARG A 22 12.63 12.88 8.60
C ARG A 22 12.86 14.05 9.57
N ALA A 23 12.01 14.17 10.58
CA ALA A 23 12.17 15.18 11.62
C ALA A 23 13.12 14.72 12.73
N GLY A 24 13.66 13.50 12.64
CA GLY A 24 14.53 12.94 13.68
C GLY A 24 13.77 12.48 14.91
N GLU A 25 12.47 12.25 14.78
CA GLU A 25 11.61 11.81 15.88
C GLU A 25 11.27 10.32 15.73
N GLU A 26 10.78 9.73 16.81
CA GLU A 26 10.37 8.34 16.78
C GLU A 26 9.05 8.19 16.01
N PRO A 27 8.87 7.05 15.29
CA PRO A 27 7.62 6.83 14.58
C PRO A 27 6.44 6.67 15.57
N PRO A 28 5.20 6.85 15.08
CA PRO A 28 4.03 6.63 15.91
C PRO A 28 4.02 5.24 16.52
N VAL A 29 3.45 5.14 17.71
CA VAL A 29 3.30 3.86 18.41
C VAL A 29 2.55 2.88 17.51
N ALA A 30 2.99 1.63 17.50
CA ALA A 30 2.42 0.53 16.71
C ALA A 30 2.78 0.56 15.22
N LEU A 31 3.56 1.53 14.76
CA LEU A 31 4.03 1.55 13.38
C LEU A 31 5.56 1.40 13.34
N SER A 32 6.02 0.53 12.46
CA SER A 32 7.45 0.32 12.27
C SER A 32 8.07 1.48 11.51
N ALA A 33 9.33 1.82 11.84
CA ALA A 33 10.09 2.83 11.10
C ALA A 33 10.27 2.45 9.62
N ALA A 34 10.17 1.17 9.29
CA ALA A 34 10.26 0.70 7.90
C ALA A 34 9.19 1.29 6.99
N TRP A 35 8.06 1.74 7.55
CA TRP A 35 6.99 2.37 6.78
C TRP A 35 7.36 3.75 6.23
N GLU A 36 8.53 4.27 6.59
CA GLU A 36 9.05 5.49 5.97
C GLU A 36 9.24 5.32 4.46
N SER A 37 9.69 4.14 4.06
CA SER A 37 9.97 3.82 2.66
C SER A 37 8.79 3.08 2.05
N THR A 38 8.64 3.24 0.72
CA THR A 38 7.62 2.50 -0.01
C THR A 38 7.94 1.01 0.03
N THR A 39 6.96 0.22 0.44
CA THR A 39 7.04 -1.24 0.43
C THR A 39 6.11 -1.76 -0.65
N LEU A 40 6.53 -2.78 -1.37
CA LEU A 40 5.75 -3.35 -2.47
C LEU A 40 5.03 -4.60 -1.99
N PHE A 41 3.73 -4.63 -2.24
CA PHE A 41 2.88 -5.77 -1.91
C PHE A 41 2.22 -6.28 -3.19
N GLU A 42 1.88 -7.56 -3.20
CA GLU A 42 1.12 -8.13 -4.31
C GLU A 42 -0.29 -8.46 -3.84
N LEU A 43 -1.26 -8.21 -4.71
CA LEU A 43 -2.62 -8.65 -4.47
C LEU A 43 -3.30 -9.00 -5.78
N ASN A 44 -4.34 -9.81 -5.68
CA ASN A 44 -5.11 -10.25 -6.82
C ASN A 44 -6.38 -9.43 -6.94
N ALA A 45 -6.68 -8.94 -8.12
CA ALA A 45 -7.86 -8.11 -8.36
C ALA A 45 -8.35 -8.28 -9.79
N LEU A 46 -9.59 -7.91 -10.01
CA LEU A 46 -10.21 -8.03 -11.33
C LEU A 46 -9.73 -6.94 -12.29
N ASN A 47 -9.40 -5.78 -11.76
CA ASN A 47 -8.91 -4.65 -12.54
C ASN A 47 -8.21 -3.67 -11.59
N GLU A 48 -7.66 -2.58 -12.14
CA GLU A 48 -6.92 -1.60 -11.36
C GLU A 48 -7.80 -0.93 -10.29
N GLU A 49 -9.03 -0.60 -10.64
CA GLU A 49 -9.96 0.02 -9.70
C GLU A 49 -10.25 -0.89 -8.50
N HIS A 50 -10.46 -2.18 -8.78
CA HIS A 50 -10.65 -3.18 -7.73
C HIS A 50 -9.39 -3.30 -6.85
N ALA A 51 -8.21 -3.29 -7.49
CA ALA A 51 -6.96 -3.33 -6.76
C ALA A 51 -6.81 -2.14 -5.81
N GLY A 52 -7.19 -0.94 -6.28
CA GLY A 52 -7.16 0.27 -5.45
C GLY A 52 -8.10 0.18 -4.26
N ALA A 53 -9.30 -0.36 -4.48
CA ALA A 53 -10.28 -0.52 -3.39
C ALA A 53 -9.76 -1.50 -2.33
N LEU A 54 -9.17 -2.62 -2.76
CA LEU A 54 -8.59 -3.60 -1.84
C LEU A 54 -7.42 -3.00 -1.07
N ALA A 55 -6.60 -2.19 -1.74
CA ALA A 55 -5.47 -1.54 -1.09
C ALA A 55 -5.94 -0.57 0.00
N GLU A 56 -7.01 0.18 -0.24
CA GLU A 56 -7.53 1.10 0.76
C GLU A 56 -8.08 0.39 1.99
N VAL A 57 -8.62 -0.80 1.82
CA VAL A 57 -9.08 -1.62 2.95
C VAL A 57 -7.89 -2.10 3.79
N ASN A 58 -6.82 -2.55 3.13
CA ASN A 58 -5.64 -3.07 3.81
C ASN A 58 -4.77 -1.96 4.41
N TRP A 59 -4.69 -0.81 3.75
CA TRP A 59 -3.85 0.32 4.18
C TRP A 59 -4.68 1.60 4.17
N PRO A 60 -5.52 1.81 5.23
CA PRO A 60 -6.44 2.94 5.27
C PRO A 60 -5.74 4.29 5.30
N LYS A 61 -6.24 5.19 4.50
CA LYS A 61 -5.71 6.55 4.39
C LYS A 61 -5.73 7.29 5.73
N VAL A 62 -6.77 7.04 6.53
CA VAL A 62 -6.92 7.71 7.83
C VAL A 62 -5.80 7.37 8.81
N GLN A 63 -5.12 6.25 8.59
CA GLN A 63 -4.00 5.84 9.43
C GLN A 63 -2.65 6.34 8.88
N GLY A 64 -2.69 7.16 7.84
CA GLY A 64 -1.49 7.74 7.26
C GLY A 64 -0.91 6.97 6.10
N PHE A 65 -1.52 5.87 5.68
CA PHE A 65 -1.02 5.09 4.56
C PHE A 65 -1.29 5.80 3.24
N VAL A 66 -0.30 5.76 2.35
CA VAL A 66 -0.37 6.34 1.03
C VAL A 66 -0.10 5.24 0.01
N ILE A 67 -1.01 5.09 -0.94
CA ILE A 67 -0.81 4.16 -2.06
C ILE A 67 -0.02 4.92 -3.11
N ASP A 68 1.23 4.53 -3.28
CA ASP A 68 2.19 5.22 -4.13
C ASP A 68 2.20 4.71 -5.57
N GLY A 69 1.62 3.57 -5.82
CA GLY A 69 1.52 3.03 -7.17
C GLY A 69 0.74 1.75 -7.22
N ILE A 70 0.12 1.51 -8.35
CA ILE A 70 -0.62 0.27 -8.63
C ILE A 70 -0.23 -0.16 -10.04
N ILE A 71 0.45 -1.30 -10.15
CA ILE A 71 0.96 -1.78 -11.42
C ILE A 71 0.52 -3.23 -11.63
N LYS A 72 -0.09 -3.49 -12.76
CA LYS A 72 -0.42 -4.88 -13.14
C LYS A 72 0.86 -5.59 -13.56
N ILE A 73 1.20 -6.68 -12.88
CA ILE A 73 2.43 -7.42 -13.15
C ILE A 73 2.20 -8.82 -13.70
N GLY A 74 0.95 -9.28 -13.76
CA GLY A 74 0.69 -10.60 -14.32
C GLY A 74 -0.75 -11.01 -14.25
N GLU A 75 -0.99 -12.25 -14.65
CA GLU A 75 -2.30 -12.87 -14.58
C GLU A 75 -2.24 -14.07 -13.64
N LYS A 76 -3.33 -14.27 -12.97
CA LYS A 76 -3.42 -15.42 -12.07
C LYS A 76 -4.02 -16.61 -12.77
#